data_25f4fa094f6e8fbceaae30f5ad08e520
#
_entry.id   25f4fa094f6e8fbceaae30f5ad08e520
#
_cell.length_a   1.000
_cell.length_b   1.000
_cell.length_c   1.000
_cell.angle_alpha   90.00
_cell.angle_beta   90.00
_cell.angle_gamma   90.00
#
_symmetry.space_group_name_H-M   'P 1'
#
loop_
_entity.id
_entity.type
_entity.pdbx_description
1 polymer ?
#
loop_
_entity_poly.entity_id
_entity_poly.type
_entity_poly.pdbx_seq_one_letter_code
_entity_poly.pdbx_strand_id
1 'polypeptide(L)'
;MQDRSPGSAYGPGMRARITVITLGVDDLDKALRFYRDGLGLETPGIVGEQFEYGAVAFFNLQPGLMLAVWPRDSIAHDAGIAGSSRSPTEFTIGHNVRTRDEVDPVMEQARTAGARIVKPAAETFWGGYAGYFQDPDGHLWEVLWNPELLPDD
;
A
#
# COMPACT_ATOMS: atom_id res chain seq x y z
N MET A 1 8.07 30.09 -23.42
CA MET A 1 8.32 28.85 -22.68
C MET A 1 8.22 29.13 -21.20
N GLN A 2 7.46 28.31 -20.49
CA GLN A 2 7.34 28.47 -19.05
C GLN A 2 8.62 28.01 -18.36
N ASP A 3 8.99 28.76 -17.32
CA ASP A 3 10.07 28.36 -16.45
C ASP A 3 9.67 27.05 -15.74
N ARG A 4 10.54 26.04 -15.83
CA ARG A 4 10.34 24.74 -15.23
C ARG A 4 11.01 24.62 -13.87
N SER A 5 11.46 25.70 -13.30
CA SER A 5 12.02 25.66 -11.95
C SER A 5 10.92 25.32 -10.93
N PRO A 6 11.30 24.65 -9.83
CA PRO A 6 10.31 24.35 -8.78
C PRO A 6 9.64 25.62 -8.28
N GLY A 7 8.32 25.60 -8.22
CA GLY A 7 7.53 26.70 -7.70
C GLY A 7 7.03 27.68 -8.74
N SER A 8 7.67 27.78 -9.92
CA SER A 8 7.20 28.68 -10.96
C SER A 8 6.43 27.96 -12.07
N ALA A 9 6.82 26.73 -12.38
CA ALA A 9 6.22 25.98 -13.48
C ALA A 9 4.81 25.49 -13.19
N TYR A 10 4.46 25.35 -11.93
CA TYR A 10 3.23 24.62 -11.56
C TYR A 10 2.14 25.52 -11.00
N GLY A 11 2.46 26.72 -10.51
CA GLY A 11 1.47 27.59 -9.90
C GLY A 11 0.75 26.93 -8.72
N PRO A 12 -0.33 27.55 -8.21
CA PRO A 12 -1.15 26.94 -7.15
C PRO A 12 -1.95 25.77 -7.72
N GLY A 13 -2.08 24.72 -6.93
CA GLY A 13 -2.85 23.55 -7.30
C GLY A 13 -2.10 22.25 -7.07
N MET A 14 -2.78 21.14 -7.36
CA MET A 14 -2.23 19.82 -7.15
C MET A 14 -1.17 19.49 -8.19
N ARG A 15 -0.05 18.92 -7.74
CA ARG A 15 0.94 18.31 -8.63
C ARG A 15 0.66 16.82 -8.74
N ALA A 16 1.12 16.21 -9.83
CA ALA A 16 0.93 14.78 -10.09
C ALA A 16 1.89 13.96 -9.22
N ARG A 17 1.64 13.95 -7.91
CA ARG A 17 2.52 13.30 -6.93
C ARG A 17 1.72 12.81 -5.74
N ILE A 18 1.96 11.54 -5.37
CA ILE A 18 1.45 10.95 -4.12
C ILE A 18 2.66 10.58 -3.29
N THR A 19 2.68 10.98 -2.02
CA THR A 19 3.82 10.73 -1.13
C THR A 19 3.51 9.74 -0.03
N VAL A 20 2.23 9.49 0.25
CA VAL A 20 1.82 8.50 1.25
C VAL A 20 0.48 7.90 0.89
N ILE A 21 0.37 6.60 1.08
CA ILE A 21 -0.90 5.88 1.02
C ILE A 21 -1.17 5.38 2.42
N THR A 22 -2.27 5.80 3.01
CA THR A 22 -2.64 5.42 4.38
C THR A 22 -3.78 4.43 4.37
N LEU A 23 -3.58 3.28 5.00
CA LEU A 23 -4.58 2.24 5.12
C LEU A 23 -5.19 2.28 6.52
N GLY A 24 -6.51 2.28 6.59
CA GLY A 24 -7.23 2.17 7.86
C GLY A 24 -7.18 0.75 8.38
N VAL A 25 -6.79 0.57 9.63
CA VAL A 25 -6.64 -0.74 10.25
C VAL A 25 -7.43 -0.80 11.56
N ASP A 26 -7.80 -2.01 11.97
CA ASP A 26 -8.49 -2.21 13.25
C ASP A 26 -7.50 -2.45 14.38
N ASP A 27 -6.41 -3.17 14.11
CA ASP A 27 -5.37 -3.52 15.08
C ASP A 27 -4.01 -3.09 14.53
N LEU A 28 -3.49 -1.99 15.07
CA LEU A 28 -2.24 -1.42 14.56
C LEU A 28 -1.04 -2.35 14.74
N ASP A 29 -0.97 -3.06 15.87
CA ASP A 29 0.13 -3.99 16.12
C ASP A 29 0.09 -5.16 15.13
N LYS A 30 -1.08 -5.68 14.83
CA LYS A 30 -1.25 -6.75 13.86
C LYS A 30 -0.86 -6.30 12.46
N ALA A 31 -1.27 -5.09 12.08
CA ALA A 31 -0.90 -4.51 10.78
C ALA A 31 0.61 -4.31 10.69
N LEU A 32 1.22 -3.78 11.76
CA LEU A 32 2.67 -3.60 11.82
C LEU A 32 3.41 -4.93 11.59
N ARG A 33 3.00 -5.97 12.29
CA ARG A 33 3.62 -7.30 12.13
C ARG A 33 3.47 -7.84 10.71
N PHE A 34 2.31 -7.65 10.12
CA PHE A 34 2.08 -8.13 8.74
C PHE A 34 3.04 -7.47 7.76
N TYR A 35 3.11 -6.14 7.78
CA TYR A 35 3.91 -5.40 6.79
C TYR A 35 5.40 -5.42 7.12
N ARG A 36 5.79 -5.32 8.39
CA ARG A 36 7.20 -5.34 8.79
C ARG A 36 7.77 -6.75 8.77
N ASP A 37 7.18 -7.64 9.57
CA ASP A 37 7.75 -8.98 9.77
C ASP A 37 7.36 -9.92 8.63
N GLY A 38 6.14 -9.79 8.15
CA GLY A 38 5.61 -10.64 7.09
C GLY A 38 6.11 -10.26 5.71
N LEU A 39 5.99 -9.00 5.32
CA LEU A 39 6.39 -8.54 3.99
C LEU A 39 7.79 -7.95 3.96
N GLY A 40 8.40 -7.71 5.12
CA GLY A 40 9.78 -7.22 5.19
C GLY A 40 9.95 -5.74 4.87
N LEU A 41 8.90 -4.93 5.04
CA LEU A 41 9.00 -3.50 4.76
C LEU A 41 9.69 -2.77 5.91
N GLU A 42 10.57 -1.84 5.58
CA GLU A 42 11.30 -1.04 6.56
C GLU A 42 10.39 -0.04 7.24
N THR A 43 10.50 0.05 8.56
CA THR A 43 9.71 0.96 9.37
C THR A 43 10.42 1.25 10.69
N PRO A 44 10.29 2.47 11.24
CA PRO A 44 10.73 2.72 12.62
C PRO A 44 9.77 2.16 13.67
N GLY A 45 8.67 1.53 13.26
CA GLY A 45 7.64 1.03 14.15
C GLY A 45 6.57 2.06 14.43
N ILE A 46 5.80 1.83 15.50
CA ILE A 46 4.71 2.73 15.86
C ILE A 46 5.27 4.01 16.47
N VAL A 47 4.82 5.15 15.94
CA VAL A 47 5.16 6.47 16.43
C VAL A 47 3.88 7.23 16.78
N GLY A 48 4.02 8.32 17.54
CA GLY A 48 2.88 9.20 17.82
C GLY A 48 1.97 8.75 18.95
N GLU A 49 2.36 7.72 19.70
CA GLU A 49 1.53 7.17 20.79
C GLU A 49 1.24 8.18 21.91
N GLN A 50 2.08 9.19 22.03
CA GLN A 50 1.90 10.24 23.04
C GLN A 50 0.72 11.16 22.74
N PHE A 51 0.21 11.16 21.53
CA PHE A 51 -0.95 11.95 21.12
C PHE A 51 -2.19 11.08 21.02
N GLU A 52 -3.33 11.64 21.43
CA GLU A 52 -4.61 10.96 21.22
C GLU A 52 -4.85 10.80 19.70
N TYR A 53 -5.23 9.63 19.26
CA TYR A 53 -5.39 9.26 17.83
C TYR A 53 -4.11 9.40 17.01
N GLY A 54 -2.93 9.48 17.67
CA GLY A 54 -1.68 9.72 16.95
C GLY A 54 -0.88 8.49 16.58
N ALA A 55 -1.16 7.32 17.17
CA ALA A 55 -0.38 6.12 16.92
C ALA A 55 -0.51 5.68 15.46
N VAL A 56 0.61 5.58 14.76
CA VAL A 56 0.69 5.27 13.34
C VAL A 56 2.00 4.56 13.04
N ALA A 57 2.06 3.77 11.99
CA ALA A 57 3.31 3.20 11.51
C ALA A 57 3.49 3.57 10.04
N PHE A 58 4.71 3.98 9.67
CA PHE A 58 5.09 4.32 8.31
C PHE A 58 6.10 3.31 7.78
N PHE A 59 5.93 2.91 6.54
CA PHE A 59 6.83 1.98 5.85
C PHE A 59 7.40 2.66 4.61
N ASN A 60 8.71 2.53 4.41
CA ASN A 60 9.35 3.08 3.23
C ASN A 60 9.07 2.20 2.02
N LEU A 61 8.59 2.82 0.95
CA LEU A 61 8.45 2.19 -0.36
C LEU A 61 9.56 2.73 -1.26
N GLN A 62 9.33 2.87 -2.56
CA GLN A 62 10.31 3.50 -3.43
C GLN A 62 10.53 4.97 -3.02
N PRO A 63 11.63 5.61 -3.47
CA PRO A 63 11.93 6.98 -3.06
C PRO A 63 10.74 7.91 -3.24
N GLY A 64 10.40 8.65 -2.18
CA GLY A 64 9.33 9.64 -2.19
C GLY A 64 7.94 9.11 -1.90
N LEU A 65 7.77 7.80 -1.67
CA LEU A 65 6.47 7.22 -1.36
C LEU A 65 6.55 6.36 -0.12
N MET A 66 5.59 6.52 0.79
CA MET A 66 5.45 5.69 1.97
C MET A 66 4.07 5.04 2.02
N LEU A 67 4.00 3.89 2.67
CA LEU A 67 2.76 3.28 3.09
C LEU A 67 2.60 3.57 4.58
N ALA A 68 1.41 3.97 5.02
CA ALA A 68 1.10 4.15 6.43
C ALA A 68 -0.05 3.25 6.83
N VAL A 69 -0.02 2.75 8.05
CA VAL A 69 -1.17 2.08 8.67
C VAL A 69 -1.60 2.89 9.89
N TRP A 70 -2.88 3.20 9.97
CA TRP A 70 -3.43 4.09 10.99
C TRP A 70 -4.81 3.57 11.38
N PRO A 71 -5.16 3.54 12.67
CA PRO A 71 -6.48 3.03 13.05
C PRO A 71 -7.62 3.75 12.33
N ARG A 72 -8.62 2.99 11.90
CA ARG A 72 -9.79 3.55 11.20
C ARG A 72 -10.46 4.64 12.01
N ASP A 73 -10.56 4.45 13.33
CA ASP A 73 -11.16 5.43 14.21
C ASP A 73 -10.35 6.72 14.26
N SER A 74 -9.03 6.62 14.18
CA SER A 74 -8.14 7.78 14.15
C SER A 74 -8.31 8.57 12.86
N ILE A 75 -8.40 7.87 11.72
CA ILE A 75 -8.65 8.50 10.42
C ILE A 75 -10.00 9.23 10.43
N ALA A 76 -11.04 8.55 10.91
CA ALA A 76 -12.38 9.12 10.95
C ALA A 76 -12.41 10.38 11.85
N HIS A 77 -11.78 10.30 13.02
CA HIS A 77 -11.67 11.42 13.93
C HIS A 77 -10.94 12.60 13.29
N ASP A 78 -9.79 12.33 12.69
CA ASP A 78 -8.96 13.38 12.09
C ASP A 78 -9.66 14.07 10.92
N ALA A 79 -10.34 13.29 10.09
CA ALA A 79 -11.05 13.81 8.93
C ALA A 79 -12.41 14.42 9.27
N GLY A 80 -12.93 14.16 10.46
CA GLY A 80 -14.24 14.66 10.88
C GLY A 80 -15.40 13.95 10.18
N ILE A 81 -15.25 12.68 9.88
CA ILE A 81 -16.29 11.88 9.22
C ILE A 81 -16.65 10.66 10.07
N ALA A 82 -17.79 10.05 9.77
CA ALA A 82 -18.18 8.81 10.41
C ALA A 82 -17.31 7.66 9.91
N GLY A 83 -17.01 6.71 10.79
CA GLY A 83 -16.35 5.48 10.39
C GLY A 83 -17.22 4.67 9.43
N SER A 84 -16.58 3.95 8.51
CA SER A 84 -17.28 3.11 7.55
C SER A 84 -16.77 1.68 7.60
N SER A 85 -17.57 0.75 7.09
CA SER A 85 -17.17 -0.64 6.96
C SER A 85 -16.15 -0.81 5.83
N ARG A 86 -15.51 -1.97 5.83
CA ARG A 86 -14.50 -2.31 4.81
C ARG A 86 -15.15 -2.37 3.43
N SER A 87 -14.40 -1.91 2.42
CA SER A 87 -14.80 -2.01 1.02
C SER A 87 -13.57 -2.32 0.15
N PRO A 88 -13.28 -3.61 -0.09
CA PRO A 88 -12.07 -4.00 -0.82
C PRO A 88 -12.08 -3.59 -2.29
N THR A 89 -13.22 -3.19 -2.83
CA THR A 89 -13.31 -2.80 -4.24
C THR A 89 -13.15 -1.29 -4.48
N GLU A 90 -12.93 -0.49 -3.41
CA GLU A 90 -12.75 0.96 -3.57
C GLU A 90 -11.43 1.29 -4.25
N PHE A 91 -10.40 0.51 -3.99
CA PHE A 91 -9.10 0.66 -4.64
C PHE A 91 -8.28 -0.62 -4.47
N THR A 92 -7.25 -0.76 -5.28
CA THR A 92 -6.27 -1.82 -5.13
C THR A 92 -4.87 -1.22 -5.11
N ILE A 93 -3.95 -1.89 -4.45
CA ILE A 93 -2.55 -1.51 -4.49
C ILE A 93 -1.83 -2.54 -5.34
N GLY A 94 -1.18 -2.08 -6.40
CA GLY A 94 -0.47 -2.95 -7.32
C GLY A 94 1.01 -3.03 -6.99
N HIS A 95 1.50 -4.25 -6.86
CA HIS A 95 2.92 -4.53 -6.70
C HIS A 95 3.41 -5.21 -7.97
N ASN A 96 4.04 -4.45 -8.84
CA ASN A 96 4.61 -4.96 -10.08
C ASN A 96 5.97 -5.59 -9.80
N VAL A 97 6.21 -6.75 -10.40
CA VAL A 97 7.50 -7.43 -10.35
C VAL A 97 8.13 -7.42 -11.74
N ARG A 98 9.44 -7.65 -11.81
CA ARG A 98 10.18 -7.54 -13.07
C ARG A 98 10.04 -8.77 -13.95
N THR A 99 9.86 -9.94 -13.36
CA THR A 99 9.72 -11.19 -14.11
C THR A 99 8.49 -11.96 -13.67
N ARG A 100 7.95 -12.74 -14.57
CA ARG A 100 6.78 -13.58 -14.28
C ARG A 100 7.01 -14.50 -13.08
N ASP A 101 8.22 -15.04 -12.96
CA ASP A 101 8.56 -16.02 -11.92
C ASP A 101 8.58 -15.41 -10.51
N GLU A 102 8.62 -14.09 -10.39
CA GLU A 102 8.61 -13.42 -9.07
C GLU A 102 7.22 -13.32 -8.46
N VAL A 103 6.15 -13.51 -9.23
CA VAL A 103 4.78 -13.35 -8.71
C VAL A 103 4.46 -14.40 -7.65
N ASP A 104 4.68 -15.68 -7.95
CA ASP A 104 4.33 -16.75 -7.02
C ASP A 104 5.07 -16.67 -5.68
N PRO A 105 6.38 -16.38 -5.64
CA PRO A 105 7.07 -16.19 -4.35
C PRO A 105 6.51 -15.05 -3.52
N VAL A 106 6.13 -13.94 -4.12
CA VAL A 106 5.52 -12.82 -3.38
C VAL A 106 4.14 -13.22 -2.85
N MET A 107 3.33 -13.90 -3.64
CA MET A 107 2.03 -14.40 -3.20
C MET A 107 2.18 -15.36 -2.02
N GLU A 108 3.18 -16.25 -2.06
CA GLU A 108 3.44 -17.18 -0.97
C GLU A 108 3.96 -16.47 0.28
N GLN A 109 4.80 -15.46 0.12
CA GLN A 109 5.24 -14.61 1.24
C GLN A 109 4.04 -13.95 1.92
N ALA A 110 3.13 -13.39 1.15
CA ALA A 110 1.93 -12.75 1.69
C ALA A 110 1.06 -13.78 2.44
N ARG A 111 0.87 -14.96 1.87
CA ARG A 111 0.11 -16.03 2.51
C ARG A 111 0.72 -16.42 3.85
N THR A 112 2.03 -16.62 3.88
CA THR A 112 2.76 -16.97 5.11
C THR A 112 2.67 -15.87 6.15
N ALA A 113 2.63 -14.60 5.71
CA ALA A 113 2.50 -13.45 6.60
C ALA A 113 1.11 -13.30 7.20
N GLY A 114 0.12 -14.03 6.70
CA GLY A 114 -1.25 -13.98 7.21
C GLY A 114 -2.27 -13.37 6.26
N ALA A 115 -1.89 -13.11 5.02
CA ALA A 115 -2.83 -12.62 4.02
C ALA A 115 -3.80 -13.72 3.59
N ARG A 116 -4.96 -13.29 3.16
CA ARG A 116 -5.92 -14.16 2.49
C ARG A 116 -5.65 -14.10 1.00
N ILE A 117 -5.44 -15.26 0.38
CA ILE A 117 -5.31 -15.34 -1.08
C ILE A 117 -6.72 -15.28 -1.67
N VAL A 118 -7.02 -14.18 -2.34
CA VAL A 118 -8.34 -13.97 -2.95
C VAL A 118 -8.40 -14.64 -4.29
N LYS A 119 -7.34 -14.50 -5.08
CA LYS A 119 -7.24 -15.12 -6.40
C LYS A 119 -5.80 -15.58 -6.60
N PRO A 120 -5.57 -16.88 -6.71
CA PRO A 120 -4.23 -17.38 -7.00
C PRO A 120 -3.70 -16.80 -8.32
N ALA A 121 -2.38 -16.65 -8.40
CA ALA A 121 -1.76 -16.12 -9.60
C ALA A 121 -2.07 -16.99 -10.82
N ALA A 122 -2.41 -16.32 -11.92
CA ALA A 122 -2.76 -16.98 -13.18
C ALA A 122 -2.46 -16.03 -14.33
N GLU A 123 -2.42 -16.58 -15.52
CA GLU A 123 -2.27 -15.77 -16.73
C GLU A 123 -3.49 -14.86 -16.90
N THR A 124 -3.22 -13.64 -17.35
CA THR A 124 -4.25 -12.62 -17.54
C THR A 124 -4.59 -12.49 -19.03
N PHE A 125 -5.79 -11.92 -19.30
CA PHE A 125 -6.21 -11.71 -20.68
C PHE A 125 -5.35 -10.66 -21.40
N TRP A 126 -4.64 -9.80 -20.64
CA TRP A 126 -3.80 -8.73 -21.20
C TRP A 126 -2.33 -9.13 -21.36
N GLY A 127 -2.01 -10.41 -21.22
CA GLY A 127 -0.67 -10.93 -21.50
C GLY A 127 0.29 -10.96 -20.34
N GLY A 128 -0.20 -10.78 -19.11
CA GLY A 128 0.59 -10.82 -17.90
C GLY A 128 0.31 -12.04 -17.03
N TYR A 129 0.73 -11.95 -15.78
CA TYR A 129 0.54 -12.98 -14.78
C TYR A 129 0.31 -12.29 -13.43
N ALA A 130 -0.81 -12.55 -12.77
CA ALA A 130 -1.22 -11.78 -11.61
C ALA A 130 -2.06 -12.59 -10.63
N GLY A 131 -1.96 -12.23 -9.36
CA GLY A 131 -2.82 -12.75 -8.30
C GLY A 131 -3.23 -11.62 -7.36
N TYR A 132 -4.19 -11.92 -6.49
CA TYR A 132 -4.70 -10.97 -5.51
C TYR A 132 -4.64 -11.55 -4.11
N PHE A 133 -4.25 -10.74 -3.16
CA PHE A 133 -4.40 -11.09 -1.74
C PHE A 133 -5.02 -9.92 -0.98
N GLN A 134 -5.60 -10.22 0.17
CA GLN A 134 -6.05 -9.21 1.12
C GLN A 134 -5.15 -9.25 2.35
N ASP A 135 -4.79 -8.08 2.84
CA ASP A 135 -4.08 -7.98 4.12
C ASP A 135 -5.03 -8.36 5.28
N PRO A 136 -4.56 -8.42 6.54
CA PRO A 136 -5.43 -8.77 7.67
C PRO A 136 -6.64 -7.87 7.85
N ASP A 137 -6.60 -6.66 7.32
CA ASP A 137 -7.70 -5.69 7.40
C ASP A 137 -8.59 -5.69 6.16
N GLY A 138 -8.31 -6.55 5.19
CA GLY A 138 -9.13 -6.70 4.00
C GLY A 138 -8.74 -5.81 2.83
N HIS A 139 -7.63 -5.08 2.91
CA HIS A 139 -7.17 -4.26 1.79
C HIS A 139 -6.66 -5.17 0.69
N LEU A 140 -7.04 -4.83 -0.54
CA LEU A 140 -6.78 -5.66 -1.71
C LEU A 140 -5.48 -5.24 -2.40
N TRP A 141 -4.60 -6.22 -2.56
CA TRP A 141 -3.33 -6.07 -3.26
C TRP A 141 -3.33 -6.95 -4.50
N GLU A 142 -2.79 -6.43 -5.58
CA GLU A 142 -2.51 -7.19 -6.78
C GLU A 142 -1.01 -7.35 -6.93
N VAL A 143 -0.54 -8.59 -7.02
CA VAL A 143 0.86 -8.90 -7.34
C VAL A 143 0.89 -9.31 -8.79
N LEU A 144 1.66 -8.59 -9.61
CA LEU A 144 1.55 -8.79 -11.06
C LEU A 144 2.87 -8.58 -11.78
N TRP A 145 3.01 -9.36 -12.83
CA TRP A 145 3.99 -9.12 -13.87
C TRP A 145 3.26 -8.66 -15.12
N ASN A 146 3.62 -7.48 -15.60
CA ASN A 146 3.10 -6.90 -16.84
C ASN A 146 4.30 -6.54 -17.71
N PRO A 147 4.52 -7.25 -18.83
CA PRO A 147 5.70 -6.97 -19.67
C PRO A 147 5.71 -5.56 -20.24
N GLU A 148 4.57 -4.86 -20.26
CA GLU A 148 4.46 -3.48 -20.75
C GLU A 148 4.69 -2.45 -19.63
N LEU A 149 4.86 -2.88 -18.37
CA LEU A 149 4.99 -1.97 -17.24
C LEU A 149 5.95 -2.56 -16.20
N LEU A 150 7.24 -2.57 -16.50
CA LEU A 150 8.25 -3.12 -15.61
C LEU A 150 8.74 -2.06 -14.63
N PRO A 151 8.93 -2.41 -13.34
CA PRO A 151 9.52 -1.48 -12.37
C PRO A 151 11.00 -1.26 -12.64
N ASP A 152 11.53 -0.17 -12.07
CA ASP A 152 12.92 0.28 -12.30
C ASP A 152 13.94 -0.30 -11.33
N ASP A 153 13.58 -1.11 -10.37
CA ASP A 153 14.48 -1.61 -9.33
C ASP A 153 15.64 -2.46 -9.81
#